data_3b96c14b7a39a5e93f13c8d99f53ec51
#
_entry.id   3b96c14b7a39a5e93f13c8d99f53ec51
#
_cell.length_a   1.000
_cell.length_b   1.000
_cell.length_c   1.000
_cell.angle_alpha   90.00
_cell.angle_beta   90.00
_cell.angle_gamma   90.00
#
_symmetry.space_group_name_H-M   'P 1'
#
loop_
_entity.id
_entity.type
_entity.pdbx_description
1 polymer ?
#
loop_
_entity_poly.entity_id
_entity_poly.type
_entity_poly.pdbx_seq_one_letter_code
_entity_poly.pdbx_strand_id
1 'polypeptide(L)'
;PEMSRGLGDVYKRQDYLPSLTLTSGPNLDRSINQITMEDGAVRFVEQNLLNTDLSLRVQQNVSWTGGTLSLESSLLRTDLLSDRTFSWKSVPVNIGYSQSLFGYNNLKWRRRIEPVRYEEAQRSYLETMELVAARAVDKFFALAMAQSNYATACQNFAHADTLYRFAQGRYQIGTTTENEMLQLEINRLNEETNRLNARIEMDECALDLRSYLGLHEGDTLPAIRMVTEVPDVMVEEGAALQWAHLHSPDILYMKRRKLEAESNVAQAKANAGLKADLYLRFGLTQTAENFSSTYR
;
A
#
# COMPACT_ATOMS: atom_id res chain seq x y z
N PRO A 1 1.10 -7.57 -3.82
CA PRO A 1 0.73 -6.79 -2.62
C PRO A 1 1.81 -6.84 -1.52
N GLU A 2 2.53 -7.95 -1.32
CA GLU A 2 3.57 -8.08 -0.28
C GLU A 2 4.83 -7.26 -0.59
N MET A 3 5.28 -7.22 -1.84
CA MET A 3 6.43 -6.38 -2.24
C MET A 3 6.19 -4.88 -2.02
N SER A 4 4.97 -4.39 -2.26
CA SER A 4 4.61 -2.99 -2.04
C SER A 4 4.60 -2.60 -0.55
N ARG A 5 4.24 -3.54 0.35
CA ARG A 5 4.24 -3.31 1.81
C ARG A 5 5.66 -3.31 2.40
N GLY A 6 6.53 -4.21 1.94
CA GLY A 6 7.94 -4.25 2.36
C GLY A 6 8.72 -2.99 1.96
N LEU A 7 8.49 -2.46 0.77
CA LEU A 7 9.10 -1.20 0.31
C LEU A 7 8.66 -0.01 1.18
N GLY A 8 7.38 0.09 1.55
CA GLY A 8 6.88 1.17 2.41
C GLY A 8 7.56 1.21 3.79
N ASP A 9 7.89 0.05 4.36
CA ASP A 9 8.55 -0.05 5.68
C ASP A 9 10.06 0.31 5.59
N VAL A 10 10.72 -0.05 4.49
CA VAL A 10 12.11 0.32 4.19
C VAL A 10 12.24 1.84 4.05
N TYR A 11 11.37 2.50 3.28
CA TYR A 11 11.38 3.95 3.12
C TYR A 11 11.13 4.70 4.45
N LYS A 12 10.29 4.19 5.33
CA LYS A 12 10.02 4.79 6.64
C LYS A 12 11.20 4.69 7.59
N ARG A 13 11.98 3.61 7.52
CA ARG A 13 13.22 3.45 8.29
C ARG A 13 14.32 4.37 7.81
N GLN A 14 14.32 4.74 6.53
CA GLN A 14 15.33 5.62 5.94
C GLN A 14 15.35 7.01 6.59
N ASP A 15 14.20 7.53 7.06
CA ASP A 15 14.14 8.81 7.79
C ASP A 15 14.93 8.81 9.11
N TYR A 16 15.23 7.61 9.65
CA TYR A 16 16.00 7.41 10.89
C TYR A 16 17.46 7.02 10.65
N LEU A 17 17.84 6.80 9.40
CA LEU A 17 19.20 6.45 9.01
C LEU A 17 19.91 7.68 8.42
N PRO A 18 21.26 7.72 8.48
CA PRO A 18 21.99 8.76 7.80
C PRO A 18 21.83 8.67 6.29
N SER A 19 21.62 9.82 5.65
CA SER A 19 21.62 9.96 4.20
C SER A 19 22.97 10.49 3.74
N LEU A 20 23.51 9.92 2.66
CA LEU A 20 24.75 10.34 2.02
C LEU A 20 24.40 10.94 0.65
N THR A 21 24.85 12.19 0.43
CA THR A 21 24.62 12.89 -0.83
C THR A 21 25.96 13.38 -1.37
N LEU A 22 26.28 13.02 -2.60
CA LEU A 22 27.40 13.53 -3.36
C LEU A 22 26.87 14.47 -4.44
N THR A 23 27.35 15.69 -4.46
CA THR A 23 26.98 16.71 -5.45
C THR A 23 28.24 17.20 -6.15
N SER A 24 28.19 17.30 -7.47
CA SER A 24 29.27 17.86 -8.28
C SER A 24 28.66 18.52 -9.51
N GLY A 25 29.22 19.66 -9.91
CA GLY A 25 28.80 20.33 -11.13
C GLY A 25 29.66 21.51 -11.52
N PRO A 26 29.92 21.73 -12.82
CA PRO A 26 30.53 22.97 -13.29
C PRO A 26 29.48 24.07 -13.42
N ASN A 27 29.83 25.26 -13.02
CA ASN A 27 29.04 26.48 -13.21
C ASN A 27 29.90 27.56 -13.87
N LEU A 28 29.52 27.96 -15.09
CA LEU A 28 30.18 29.04 -15.82
C LEU A 28 29.47 30.38 -15.54
N ASP A 29 30.12 31.26 -14.86
CA ASP A 29 29.67 32.61 -14.56
C ASP A 29 30.38 33.64 -15.46
N ARG A 30 29.59 34.37 -16.22
CA ARG A 30 30.04 35.49 -17.05
C ARG A 30 29.36 36.75 -16.55
N SER A 31 30.16 37.59 -15.88
CA SER A 31 29.68 38.83 -15.29
C SER A 31 30.54 40.01 -15.67
N ILE A 32 29.94 41.18 -15.64
CA ILE A 32 30.68 42.44 -15.79
C ILE A 32 30.66 43.14 -14.42
N ASN A 33 31.83 43.21 -13.80
CA ASN A 33 31.98 43.82 -12.49
C ASN A 33 32.46 45.26 -12.62
N GLN A 34 31.82 46.14 -11.87
CA GLN A 34 32.21 47.53 -11.75
C GLN A 34 33.27 47.63 -10.64
N ILE A 35 34.45 48.07 -11.00
CA ILE A 35 35.57 48.33 -10.07
C ILE A 35 35.82 49.82 -9.99
N THR A 36 35.83 50.38 -8.78
CA THR A 36 36.23 51.76 -8.54
C THR A 36 37.73 51.77 -8.26
N MET A 37 38.47 52.48 -9.10
CA MET A 37 39.91 52.65 -8.97
C MET A 37 40.27 53.64 -7.84
N GLU A 38 41.51 53.66 -7.38
CA GLU A 38 41.98 54.55 -6.33
C GLU A 38 41.81 56.01 -6.69
N ASP A 39 41.82 56.38 -7.97
CA ASP A 39 41.55 57.71 -8.52
C ASP A 39 40.06 58.08 -8.59
N GLY A 40 39.18 57.25 -8.12
CA GLY A 40 37.72 57.41 -8.19
C GLY A 40 37.13 57.14 -9.55
N ALA A 41 37.91 56.73 -10.56
CA ALA A 41 37.39 56.29 -11.86
C ALA A 41 36.71 54.91 -11.77
N VAL A 42 35.58 54.78 -12.48
CA VAL A 42 34.85 53.53 -12.57
C VAL A 42 35.26 52.77 -13.82
N ARG A 43 35.70 51.54 -13.67
CA ARG A 43 36.03 50.65 -14.76
C ARG A 43 35.16 49.41 -14.74
N PHE A 44 34.63 49.00 -15.90
CA PHE A 44 33.91 47.76 -16.08
C PHE A 44 34.90 46.67 -16.53
N VAL A 45 34.98 45.59 -15.78
CA VAL A 45 35.86 44.44 -16.08
C VAL A 45 35.00 43.21 -16.30
N GLU A 46 35.20 42.59 -17.45
CA GLU A 46 34.57 41.29 -17.72
C GLU A 46 35.25 40.20 -16.89
N GLN A 47 34.44 39.42 -16.20
CA GLN A 47 34.87 38.30 -15.39
C GLN A 47 34.23 37.02 -15.90
N ASN A 48 35.05 36.09 -16.35
CA ASN A 48 34.62 34.77 -16.78
C ASN A 48 35.19 33.75 -15.79
N LEU A 49 34.31 33.17 -14.96
CA LEU A 49 34.64 32.19 -13.92
C LEU A 49 34.03 30.83 -14.26
N LEU A 50 34.85 29.80 -14.19
CA LEU A 50 34.36 28.42 -14.17
C LEU A 50 34.54 27.89 -12.74
N ASN A 51 33.44 27.68 -12.06
CA ASN A 51 33.40 27.08 -10.74
C ASN A 51 33.03 25.60 -10.87
N THR A 52 33.90 24.72 -10.41
CA THR A 52 33.63 23.29 -10.33
C THR A 52 33.61 22.90 -8.86
N ASP A 53 32.46 22.48 -8.37
CA ASP A 53 32.28 22.04 -7.00
C ASP A 53 32.15 20.52 -6.88
N LEU A 54 32.63 20.00 -5.77
CA LEU A 54 32.41 18.62 -5.32
C LEU A 54 32.08 18.70 -3.83
N SER A 55 30.91 18.23 -3.45
CA SER A 55 30.50 18.22 -2.05
C SER A 55 29.94 16.87 -1.64
N LEU A 56 30.39 16.37 -0.51
CA LEU A 56 29.92 15.17 0.15
C LEU A 56 29.22 15.58 1.45
N ARG A 57 27.95 15.23 1.58
CA ARG A 57 27.13 15.54 2.74
C ARG A 57 26.54 14.28 3.35
N VAL A 58 26.74 14.12 4.64
CA VAL A 58 26.03 13.13 5.49
C VAL A 58 25.04 13.90 6.34
N GLN A 59 23.79 13.50 6.30
CA GLN A 59 22.71 14.13 7.06
C GLN A 59 21.98 13.09 7.90
N GLN A 60 21.82 13.37 9.20
CA GLN A 60 21.13 12.50 10.15
C GLN A 60 20.03 13.26 10.89
N ASN A 61 18.83 12.77 10.81
CA ASN A 61 17.72 13.28 11.60
C ASN A 61 17.78 12.75 13.04
N VAL A 62 17.62 13.63 14.01
CA VAL A 62 17.62 13.30 15.44
C VAL A 62 16.19 13.19 15.93
N SER A 63 15.69 11.96 16.11
CA SER A 63 14.27 11.68 16.37
C SER A 63 13.73 12.25 17.70
N TRP A 64 14.54 12.41 18.71
CA TRP A 64 14.12 12.90 20.04
C TRP A 64 14.02 14.41 20.11
N THR A 65 14.89 15.15 19.39
CA THR A 65 14.83 16.61 19.32
C THR A 65 14.01 17.11 18.13
N GLY A 66 13.97 16.34 17.04
CA GLY A 66 13.41 16.77 15.76
C GLY A 66 14.35 17.62 14.93
N GLY A 67 15.61 17.77 15.37
CA GLY A 67 16.65 18.49 14.65
C GLY A 67 17.37 17.61 13.64
N THR A 68 18.28 18.23 12.89
CA THR A 68 19.09 17.59 11.85
C THR A 68 20.56 17.89 12.09
N LEU A 69 21.36 16.83 12.20
CA LEU A 69 22.81 16.89 12.22
C LEU A 69 23.33 16.70 10.79
N SER A 70 24.23 17.56 10.35
CA SER A 70 24.87 17.46 9.04
C SER A 70 26.40 17.49 9.17
N LEU A 71 27.05 16.64 8.42
CA LEU A 71 28.50 16.65 8.22
C LEU A 71 28.74 16.83 6.72
N GLU A 72 29.48 17.83 6.36
CA GLU A 72 29.75 18.19 4.97
C GLU A 72 31.27 18.37 4.75
N SER A 73 31.73 17.84 3.63
CA SER A 73 33.06 18.10 3.10
C SER A 73 32.91 18.63 1.68
N SER A 74 33.55 19.73 1.34
CA SER A 74 33.44 20.31 0.00
C SER A 74 34.78 20.81 -0.53
N LEU A 75 34.93 20.71 -1.84
CA LEU A 75 36.04 21.17 -2.62
C LEU A 75 35.51 22.02 -3.77
N LEU A 76 35.95 23.24 -3.89
CA LEU A 76 35.61 24.15 -4.96
C LEU A 76 36.88 24.51 -5.72
N ARG A 77 36.88 24.32 -7.02
CA ARG A 77 37.87 24.86 -7.94
C ARG A 77 37.24 26.01 -8.70
N THR A 78 37.93 27.18 -8.65
CA THR A 78 37.54 28.36 -9.39
C THR A 78 38.64 28.65 -10.43
N ASP A 79 38.30 28.56 -11.71
CA ASP A 79 39.15 28.92 -12.82
C ASP A 79 38.73 30.30 -13.34
N LEU A 80 39.59 31.29 -13.27
CA LEU A 80 39.41 32.60 -13.87
C LEU A 80 39.93 32.56 -15.31
N LEU A 81 38.98 32.41 -16.24
CA LEU A 81 39.28 32.18 -17.66
C LEU A 81 39.90 33.43 -18.32
N SER A 82 39.66 34.63 -17.79
CA SER A 82 40.23 35.90 -18.26
C SER A 82 41.73 35.95 -18.07
N ASP A 83 42.25 35.52 -16.91
CA ASP A 83 43.64 35.65 -16.51
C ASP A 83 44.38 34.30 -16.51
N ARG A 84 43.68 33.21 -16.85
CA ARG A 84 44.19 31.84 -16.83
C ARG A 84 44.78 31.42 -15.48
N THR A 85 44.19 31.92 -14.40
CA THR A 85 44.54 31.59 -13.02
C THR A 85 43.46 30.68 -12.43
N PHE A 86 43.84 29.89 -11.45
CA PHE A 86 42.88 29.02 -10.73
C PHE A 86 43.18 29.05 -9.23
N SER A 87 42.14 28.78 -8.46
CA SER A 87 42.27 28.64 -7.01
C SER A 87 41.43 27.46 -6.52
N TRP A 88 41.87 26.88 -5.43
CA TRP A 88 41.18 25.81 -4.74
C TRP A 88 40.70 26.30 -3.37
N LYS A 89 39.47 26.00 -3.05
CA LYS A 89 38.88 26.22 -1.73
C LYS A 89 38.38 24.87 -1.21
N SER A 90 38.93 24.41 -0.10
CA SER A 90 38.46 23.23 0.58
C SER A 90 37.75 23.57 1.87
N VAL A 91 36.72 22.81 2.18
CA VAL A 91 36.09 22.73 3.48
C VAL A 91 36.20 21.26 3.90
N PRO A 92 37.31 20.85 4.54
CA PRO A 92 37.56 19.46 4.88
C PRO A 92 36.45 18.87 5.75
N VAL A 93 36.01 19.64 6.73
CA VAL A 93 34.95 19.26 7.66
C VAL A 93 34.10 20.46 8.01
N ASN A 94 32.82 20.35 7.86
CA ASN A 94 31.81 21.29 8.31
C ASN A 94 30.69 20.53 9.02
N ILE A 95 30.54 20.74 10.32
CA ILE A 95 29.51 20.14 11.14
C ILE A 95 28.41 21.17 11.35
N GLY A 96 27.17 20.80 10.98
CA GLY A 96 25.99 21.62 11.14
C GLY A 96 24.96 20.96 12.02
N TYR A 97 24.29 21.70 12.88
CA TYR A 97 23.11 21.26 13.60
C TYR A 97 22.01 22.30 13.44
N SER A 98 20.85 21.83 12.98
CA SER A 98 19.65 22.65 12.78
C SER A 98 18.53 22.11 13.65
N GLN A 99 17.90 22.97 14.45
CA GLN A 99 16.85 22.61 15.40
C GLN A 99 15.78 23.69 15.46
N SER A 100 14.53 23.31 15.20
CA SER A 100 13.40 24.17 15.54
C SER A 100 13.08 24.01 17.03
N LEU A 101 13.16 25.11 17.80
CA LEU A 101 13.04 25.07 19.26
C LEU A 101 11.61 24.85 19.72
N PHE A 102 10.62 25.40 19.01
CA PHE A 102 9.20 25.32 19.32
C PHE A 102 8.40 24.59 18.21
N GLY A 103 9.11 23.97 17.27
CA GLY A 103 8.53 23.30 16.14
C GLY A 103 7.90 21.95 16.50
N TYR A 104 7.00 21.50 15.62
CA TYR A 104 6.43 20.16 15.69
C TYR A 104 7.47 19.09 15.34
N ASN A 105 7.67 18.12 16.26
CA ASN A 105 8.56 16.99 16.02
C ASN A 105 7.81 15.82 15.39
N ASN A 106 7.81 15.77 14.05
CA ASN A 106 7.18 14.70 13.27
C ASN A 106 7.77 13.30 13.57
N LEU A 107 9.08 13.19 13.75
CA LEU A 107 9.75 11.91 14.00
C LEU A 107 9.33 11.27 15.31
N LYS A 108 9.11 12.08 16.35
CA LYS A 108 8.60 11.64 17.65
C LYS A 108 7.18 11.06 17.53
N TRP A 109 6.29 11.71 16.77
CA TRP A 109 4.94 11.24 16.56
C TRP A 109 4.89 10.01 15.66
N ARG A 110 5.64 9.98 14.58
CA ARG A 110 5.79 8.80 13.72
C ARG A 110 6.25 7.58 14.51
N ARG A 111 7.24 7.74 15.41
CA ARG A 111 7.71 6.65 16.26
C ARG A 111 6.63 6.04 17.16
N ARG A 112 5.59 6.82 17.50
CA ARG A 112 4.44 6.34 18.30
C ARG A 112 3.35 5.73 17.43
N ILE A 113 3.12 6.29 16.24
CA ILE A 113 2.01 5.90 15.35
C ILE A 113 2.36 4.67 14.53
N GLU A 114 3.58 4.59 13.98
CA GLU A 114 3.95 3.51 13.05
C GLU A 114 3.89 2.10 13.65
N PRO A 115 4.27 1.84 14.90
CA PRO A 115 4.09 0.51 15.49
C PRO A 115 2.62 0.08 15.57
N VAL A 116 1.72 1.01 15.92
CA VAL A 116 0.27 0.74 15.98
C VAL A 116 -0.28 0.46 14.57
N ARG A 117 0.16 1.23 13.57
CA ARG A 117 -0.22 1.03 12.18
C ARG A 117 0.27 -0.32 11.63
N TYR A 118 1.46 -0.74 12.02
CA TYR A 118 2.00 -2.04 11.62
C TYR A 118 1.18 -3.19 12.22
N GLU A 119 0.88 -3.13 13.53
CA GLU A 119 0.05 -4.11 14.21
C GLU A 119 -1.38 -4.16 13.64
N GLU A 120 -1.98 -2.98 13.36
CA GLU A 120 -3.27 -2.86 12.67
C GLU A 120 -3.24 -3.57 11.30
N ALA A 121 -2.18 -3.32 10.51
CA ALA A 121 -2.03 -3.95 9.20
C ALA A 121 -1.88 -5.48 9.28
N GLN A 122 -1.19 -6.00 10.30
CA GLN A 122 -1.07 -7.44 10.54
C GLN A 122 -2.43 -8.06 10.88
N ARG A 123 -3.22 -7.42 11.78
CA ARG A 123 -4.56 -7.92 12.13
C ARG A 123 -5.53 -7.83 10.96
N SER A 124 -5.50 -6.74 10.21
CA SER A 124 -6.31 -6.59 8.99
C SER A 124 -5.96 -7.62 7.91
N TYR A 125 -4.69 -8.03 7.83
CA TYR A 125 -4.29 -9.12 6.95
C TYR A 125 -4.91 -10.46 7.38
N LEU A 126 -4.86 -10.78 8.68
CA LEU A 126 -5.47 -12.00 9.21
C LEU A 126 -6.99 -12.00 9.00
N GLU A 127 -7.67 -10.89 9.30
CA GLU A 127 -9.10 -10.73 9.04
C GLU A 127 -9.44 -10.92 7.56
N THR A 128 -8.63 -10.34 6.66
CA THR A 128 -8.83 -10.52 5.21
C THR A 128 -8.66 -11.98 4.80
N MET A 129 -7.71 -12.71 5.37
CA MET A 129 -7.52 -14.15 5.13
C MET A 129 -8.75 -14.96 5.57
N GLU A 130 -9.29 -14.67 6.76
CA GLU A 130 -10.52 -15.32 7.24
C GLU A 130 -11.73 -14.98 6.36
N LEU A 131 -11.88 -13.74 5.91
CA LEU A 131 -12.94 -13.34 4.98
C LEU A 131 -12.82 -14.04 3.63
N VAL A 132 -11.61 -14.24 3.12
CA VAL A 132 -11.37 -15.02 1.90
C VAL A 132 -11.81 -16.48 2.10
N ALA A 133 -11.44 -17.08 3.24
CA ALA A 133 -11.84 -18.43 3.58
C ALA A 133 -13.38 -18.56 3.72
N ALA A 134 -14.02 -17.64 4.44
CA ALA A 134 -15.47 -17.61 4.59
C ALA A 134 -16.20 -17.52 3.23
N ARG A 135 -15.75 -16.61 2.35
CA ARG A 135 -16.33 -16.48 1.00
C ARG A 135 -16.12 -17.74 0.14
N ALA A 136 -14.99 -18.43 0.28
CA ALA A 136 -14.76 -19.70 -0.41
C ALA A 136 -15.76 -20.76 0.06
N VAL A 137 -16.01 -20.82 1.38
CA VAL A 137 -17.00 -21.72 1.99
C VAL A 137 -18.42 -21.39 1.52
N ASP A 138 -18.82 -20.11 1.46
CA ASP A 138 -20.12 -19.70 0.95
C ASP A 138 -20.33 -20.16 -0.50
N LYS A 139 -19.35 -19.96 -1.37
CA LYS A 139 -19.41 -20.40 -2.77
C LYS A 139 -19.43 -21.93 -2.89
N PHE A 140 -18.71 -22.63 -2.02
CA PHE A 140 -18.74 -24.08 -1.94
C PHE A 140 -20.15 -24.59 -1.60
N PHE A 141 -20.79 -24.02 -0.58
CA PHE A 141 -22.15 -24.41 -0.21
C PHE A 141 -23.19 -24.01 -1.26
N ALA A 142 -23.02 -22.86 -1.93
CA ALA A 142 -23.90 -22.48 -3.05
C ALA A 142 -23.85 -23.53 -4.17
N LEU A 143 -22.67 -24.00 -4.55
CA LEU A 143 -22.53 -25.07 -5.54
C LEU A 143 -23.13 -26.40 -5.05
N ALA A 144 -22.92 -26.76 -3.77
CA ALA A 144 -23.48 -27.96 -3.18
C ALA A 144 -25.01 -27.96 -3.21
N MET A 145 -25.64 -26.83 -2.90
CA MET A 145 -27.09 -26.65 -2.99
C MET A 145 -27.57 -26.71 -4.43
N ALA A 146 -26.90 -26.04 -5.37
CA ALA A 146 -27.26 -26.08 -6.78
C ALA A 146 -27.18 -27.51 -7.37
N GLN A 147 -26.16 -28.30 -6.99
CA GLN A 147 -26.04 -29.71 -7.37
C GLN A 147 -27.21 -30.56 -6.82
N SER A 148 -27.61 -30.33 -5.56
CA SER A 148 -28.77 -31.04 -4.94
C SER A 148 -30.06 -30.65 -5.64
N ASN A 149 -30.29 -29.38 -5.94
CA ASN A 149 -31.44 -28.87 -6.66
C ASN A 149 -31.53 -29.48 -8.07
N TYR A 150 -30.41 -29.54 -8.79
CA TYR A 150 -30.36 -30.17 -10.10
C TYR A 150 -30.69 -31.65 -10.05
N ALA A 151 -30.15 -32.39 -9.06
CA ALA A 151 -30.48 -33.81 -8.87
C ALA A 151 -31.96 -34.00 -8.60
N THR A 152 -32.58 -33.16 -7.77
CA THR A 152 -34.04 -33.20 -7.48
C THR A 152 -34.84 -32.86 -8.74
N ALA A 153 -34.45 -31.83 -9.50
CA ALA A 153 -35.13 -31.49 -10.75
C ALA A 153 -35.04 -32.61 -11.80
N CYS A 154 -33.92 -33.34 -11.87
CA CYS A 154 -33.79 -34.52 -12.73
C CYS A 154 -34.77 -35.65 -12.32
N GLN A 155 -34.93 -35.87 -11.02
CA GLN A 155 -35.91 -36.88 -10.52
C GLN A 155 -37.35 -36.46 -10.83
N ASN A 156 -37.70 -35.19 -10.58
CA ASN A 156 -39.03 -34.66 -10.88
C ASN A 156 -39.38 -34.78 -12.37
N PHE A 157 -38.45 -34.42 -13.25
CA PHE A 157 -38.62 -34.59 -14.69
C PHE A 157 -38.81 -36.06 -15.07
N ALA A 158 -38.03 -37.00 -14.52
CA ALA A 158 -38.17 -38.43 -14.78
C ALA A 158 -39.54 -38.97 -14.36
N HIS A 159 -40.06 -38.48 -13.20
CA HIS A 159 -41.39 -38.80 -12.74
C HIS A 159 -42.49 -38.25 -13.68
N ALA A 160 -42.39 -36.96 -14.06
CA ALA A 160 -43.34 -36.34 -14.97
C ALA A 160 -43.35 -36.98 -16.35
N ASP A 161 -42.16 -37.33 -16.90
CA ASP A 161 -42.04 -38.06 -18.18
C ASP A 161 -42.68 -39.44 -18.11
N THR A 162 -42.50 -40.16 -17.01
CA THR A 162 -43.11 -41.45 -16.78
C THR A 162 -44.64 -41.34 -16.73
N LEU A 163 -45.19 -40.37 -16.00
CA LEU A 163 -46.62 -40.12 -15.91
C LEU A 163 -47.23 -39.77 -17.26
N TYR A 164 -46.54 -38.91 -18.03
CA TYR A 164 -46.98 -38.54 -19.38
C TYR A 164 -47.03 -39.76 -20.31
N ARG A 165 -46.00 -40.61 -20.31
CA ARG A 165 -45.99 -41.87 -21.13
C ARG A 165 -47.10 -42.81 -20.75
N PHE A 166 -47.42 -42.98 -19.46
CA PHE A 166 -48.56 -43.74 -19.02
C PHE A 166 -49.89 -43.16 -19.51
N ALA A 167 -50.09 -41.86 -19.44
CA ALA A 167 -51.27 -41.16 -19.93
C ALA A 167 -51.41 -41.30 -21.44
N GLN A 168 -50.32 -41.20 -22.20
CA GLN A 168 -50.31 -41.41 -23.65
C GLN A 168 -50.80 -42.87 -24.03
N GLY A 169 -50.27 -43.86 -23.32
CA GLY A 169 -50.71 -45.24 -23.52
C GLY A 169 -52.20 -45.47 -23.18
N ARG A 170 -52.67 -44.85 -22.06
CA ARG A 170 -54.09 -44.91 -21.66
C ARG A 170 -55.01 -44.17 -22.63
N TYR A 171 -54.57 -43.06 -23.22
CA TYR A 171 -55.29 -42.32 -24.25
C TYR A 171 -55.46 -43.18 -25.52
N GLN A 172 -54.42 -43.90 -25.95
CA GLN A 172 -54.43 -44.75 -27.13
C GLN A 172 -55.47 -45.89 -27.02
N ILE A 173 -55.68 -46.39 -25.81
CA ILE A 173 -56.72 -47.47 -25.54
C ILE A 173 -58.07 -46.91 -25.10
N GLY A 174 -58.22 -45.54 -25.13
CA GLY A 174 -59.52 -44.91 -24.85
C GLY A 174 -59.88 -44.80 -23.35
N THR A 175 -58.97 -45.01 -22.41
CA THR A 175 -59.22 -45.00 -20.96
C THR A 175 -58.87 -43.66 -20.25
N THR A 176 -58.42 -42.64 -20.97
CA THR A 176 -58.18 -41.31 -20.46
C THR A 176 -58.59 -40.27 -21.50
N THR A 177 -58.87 -39.04 -21.06
CA THR A 177 -59.26 -37.96 -21.95
C THR A 177 -58.03 -37.25 -22.56
N GLU A 178 -58.21 -36.65 -23.74
CA GLU A 178 -57.16 -35.84 -24.37
C GLU A 178 -56.68 -34.67 -23.43
N ASN A 179 -57.61 -34.04 -22.73
CA ASN A 179 -57.32 -32.94 -21.81
C ASN A 179 -56.39 -33.38 -20.66
N GLU A 180 -56.65 -34.58 -20.06
CA GLU A 180 -55.78 -35.12 -19.02
C GLU A 180 -54.38 -35.44 -19.55
N MET A 181 -54.26 -35.98 -20.76
CA MET A 181 -52.98 -36.26 -21.40
C MET A 181 -52.20 -34.94 -21.66
N LEU A 182 -52.88 -33.91 -22.23
CA LEU A 182 -52.26 -32.60 -22.49
C LEU A 182 -51.83 -31.90 -21.21
N GLN A 183 -52.58 -32.06 -20.11
CA GLN A 183 -52.20 -31.48 -18.81
C GLN A 183 -50.93 -32.11 -18.24
N LEU A 184 -50.75 -33.42 -18.42
CA LEU A 184 -49.51 -34.11 -18.03
C LEU A 184 -48.35 -33.78 -18.98
N GLU A 185 -48.63 -33.48 -20.26
CA GLU A 185 -47.62 -32.97 -21.17
C GLU A 185 -47.11 -31.58 -20.76
N ILE A 186 -47.99 -30.65 -20.38
CA ILE A 186 -47.63 -29.33 -19.86
C ILE A 186 -46.79 -29.49 -18.59
N ASN A 187 -47.20 -30.40 -17.67
CA ASN A 187 -46.42 -30.67 -16.47
C ASN A 187 -45.02 -31.18 -16.80
N ARG A 188 -44.89 -32.14 -17.74
CA ARG A 188 -43.57 -32.62 -18.20
C ARG A 188 -42.70 -31.53 -18.78
N LEU A 189 -43.26 -30.63 -19.62
CA LEU A 189 -42.54 -29.49 -20.19
C LEU A 189 -42.11 -28.49 -19.14
N ASN A 190 -42.92 -28.24 -18.13
CA ASN A 190 -42.57 -27.39 -16.99
C ASN A 190 -41.38 -27.98 -16.20
N GLU A 191 -41.44 -29.30 -15.91
CA GLU A 191 -40.33 -29.94 -15.19
C GLU A 191 -39.05 -30.05 -16.04
N GLU A 192 -39.16 -30.13 -17.37
CA GLU A 192 -38.02 -30.04 -18.27
C GLU A 192 -37.38 -28.67 -18.19
N THR A 193 -38.18 -27.62 -18.18
CA THR A 193 -37.70 -26.22 -18.01
C THR A 193 -37.03 -26.03 -16.65
N ASN A 194 -37.63 -26.54 -15.57
CA ASN A 194 -37.06 -26.50 -14.22
C ASN A 194 -35.69 -27.19 -14.16
N ARG A 195 -35.58 -28.38 -14.79
CA ARG A 195 -34.32 -29.12 -14.88
C ARG A 195 -33.25 -28.34 -15.63
N LEU A 196 -33.59 -27.69 -16.76
CA LEU A 196 -32.65 -26.87 -17.54
C LEU A 196 -32.19 -25.65 -16.75
N ASN A 197 -33.11 -24.98 -16.07
CA ASN A 197 -32.76 -23.80 -15.22
C ASN A 197 -31.85 -24.22 -14.06
N ALA A 198 -32.18 -25.33 -13.37
CA ALA A 198 -31.33 -25.84 -12.29
C ALA A 198 -29.94 -26.27 -12.77
N ARG A 199 -29.82 -26.76 -14.02
CA ARG A 199 -28.51 -27.04 -14.63
C ARG A 199 -27.70 -25.78 -14.86
N ILE A 200 -28.32 -24.73 -15.42
CA ILE A 200 -27.65 -23.44 -15.65
C ILE A 200 -27.15 -22.86 -14.32
N GLU A 201 -27.99 -22.86 -13.29
CA GLU A 201 -27.61 -22.39 -11.94
C GLU A 201 -26.43 -23.19 -11.37
N MET A 202 -26.42 -24.51 -11.54
CA MET A 202 -25.31 -25.35 -11.11
C MET A 202 -24.01 -25.01 -11.87
N ASP A 203 -24.09 -24.81 -13.18
CA ASP A 203 -22.93 -24.46 -14.02
C ASP A 203 -22.41 -23.07 -13.66
N GLU A 204 -23.28 -22.09 -13.39
CA GLU A 204 -22.92 -20.75 -12.92
C GLU A 204 -22.21 -20.78 -11.55
N CYS A 205 -22.74 -21.50 -10.57
CA CYS A 205 -22.10 -21.68 -9.27
C CYS A 205 -20.72 -22.38 -9.38
N ALA A 206 -20.61 -23.35 -10.30
CA ALA A 206 -19.34 -24.03 -10.55
C ALA A 206 -18.29 -23.08 -11.15
N LEU A 207 -18.67 -22.22 -12.10
CA LEU A 207 -17.80 -21.22 -12.68
C LEU A 207 -17.38 -20.17 -11.66
N ASP A 208 -18.32 -19.74 -10.81
CA ASP A 208 -18.05 -18.74 -9.76
C ASP A 208 -17.06 -19.28 -8.71
N LEU A 209 -17.23 -20.53 -8.27
CA LEU A 209 -16.27 -21.17 -7.37
C LEU A 209 -14.90 -21.36 -8.02
N ARG A 210 -14.84 -21.81 -9.30
CA ARG A 210 -13.58 -21.94 -10.04
C ARG A 210 -12.85 -20.61 -10.16
N SER A 211 -13.55 -19.58 -10.60
CA SER A 211 -13.00 -18.24 -10.76
C SER A 211 -12.43 -17.72 -9.43
N TYR A 212 -13.14 -17.94 -8.34
CA TYR A 212 -12.73 -17.51 -7.01
C TYR A 212 -11.48 -18.25 -6.52
N LEU A 213 -11.37 -19.54 -6.78
CA LEU A 213 -10.22 -20.37 -6.42
C LEU A 213 -9.04 -20.22 -7.37
N GLY A 214 -9.21 -19.53 -8.51
CA GLY A 214 -8.16 -19.37 -9.53
C GLY A 214 -7.86 -20.67 -10.29
N LEU A 215 -8.82 -21.61 -10.36
CA LEU A 215 -8.66 -22.86 -11.09
C LEU A 215 -8.80 -22.65 -12.60
N HIS A 216 -8.02 -23.40 -13.39
CA HIS A 216 -8.06 -23.34 -14.85
C HIS A 216 -9.22 -24.16 -15.43
N GLU A 217 -9.62 -23.89 -16.68
CA GLU A 217 -10.75 -24.56 -17.36
C GLU A 217 -10.60 -26.08 -17.48
N GLY A 218 -9.39 -26.62 -17.39
CA GLY A 218 -9.12 -28.08 -17.43
C GLY A 218 -9.27 -28.80 -16.10
N ASP A 219 -9.39 -28.07 -14.99
CA ASP A 219 -9.49 -28.67 -13.66
C ASP A 219 -10.92 -29.13 -13.39
N THR A 220 -11.14 -30.41 -13.18
CA THR A 220 -12.44 -30.92 -12.79
C THR A 220 -12.72 -30.63 -11.33
N LEU A 221 -13.83 -29.92 -11.05
CA LEU A 221 -14.32 -29.81 -9.68
C LEU A 221 -14.82 -31.18 -9.22
N PRO A 222 -14.36 -31.68 -8.06
CA PRO A 222 -14.88 -32.93 -7.52
C PRO A 222 -16.37 -32.78 -7.15
N ALA A 223 -17.13 -33.88 -7.23
CA ALA A 223 -18.50 -33.88 -6.72
C ALA A 223 -18.49 -33.52 -5.23
N ILE A 224 -19.28 -32.50 -4.88
CA ILE A 224 -19.34 -32.01 -3.51
C ILE A 224 -20.25 -32.96 -2.69
N ARG A 225 -19.69 -33.43 -1.57
CA ARG A 225 -20.47 -34.17 -0.56
C ARG A 225 -20.93 -33.20 0.52
N MET A 226 -22.25 -33.12 0.70
CA MET A 226 -22.81 -32.27 1.77
C MET A 226 -22.40 -32.78 3.15
N VAL A 227 -22.01 -31.87 4.01
CA VAL A 227 -21.78 -32.14 5.43
C VAL A 227 -23.15 -32.28 6.12
N THR A 228 -23.41 -33.41 6.70
CA THR A 228 -24.69 -33.70 7.38
C THR A 228 -24.65 -33.37 8.87
N GLU A 229 -23.48 -33.26 9.46
CA GLU A 229 -23.31 -32.96 10.88
C GLU A 229 -22.98 -31.49 11.07
N VAL A 230 -23.84 -30.74 11.71
CA VAL A 230 -23.57 -29.34 12.14
C VAL A 230 -22.99 -29.42 13.54
N PRO A 231 -21.77 -28.93 13.77
CA PRO A 231 -21.20 -28.89 15.12
C PRO A 231 -22.00 -27.94 16.00
N ASP A 232 -22.37 -28.42 17.18
CA ASP A 232 -23.02 -27.60 18.21
C ASP A 232 -21.98 -26.71 18.92
N VAL A 233 -21.78 -25.51 18.38
CA VAL A 233 -20.84 -24.54 18.93
C VAL A 233 -21.60 -23.46 19.70
N MET A 234 -21.51 -23.50 21.01
CA MET A 234 -22.03 -22.41 21.84
C MET A 234 -20.96 -21.31 21.97
N VAL A 235 -21.29 -20.12 21.46
CA VAL A 235 -20.45 -18.94 21.58
C VAL A 235 -20.88 -18.13 22.79
N GLU A 236 -20.03 -18.04 23.80
CA GLU A 236 -20.26 -17.20 24.98
C GLU A 236 -19.98 -15.72 24.63
N GLU A 237 -20.90 -14.81 24.92
CA GLU A 237 -20.80 -13.39 24.59
C GLU A 237 -19.54 -12.74 25.20
N GLY A 238 -19.22 -13.06 26.47
CA GLY A 238 -18.04 -12.52 27.15
C GLY A 238 -16.73 -12.94 26.50
N ALA A 239 -16.64 -14.21 26.08
CA ALA A 239 -15.48 -14.71 25.35
C ALA A 239 -15.35 -14.06 23.96
N ALA A 240 -16.46 -13.92 23.24
CA ALA A 240 -16.47 -13.28 21.91
C ALA A 240 -16.02 -11.81 21.97
N LEU A 241 -16.48 -11.05 22.96
CA LEU A 241 -16.04 -9.67 23.18
C LEU A 241 -14.54 -9.57 23.51
N GLN A 242 -14.04 -10.45 24.38
CA GLN A 242 -12.60 -10.49 24.68
C GLN A 242 -11.77 -10.80 23.43
N TRP A 243 -12.19 -11.77 22.63
CA TRP A 243 -11.54 -12.11 21.35
C TRP A 243 -11.56 -10.94 20.36
N ALA A 244 -12.69 -10.24 20.24
CA ALA A 244 -12.80 -9.06 19.41
C ALA A 244 -11.84 -7.95 19.86
N HIS A 245 -11.76 -7.68 21.16
CA HIS A 245 -10.82 -6.70 21.72
C HIS A 245 -9.34 -7.05 21.44
N LEU A 246 -8.99 -8.33 21.49
CA LEU A 246 -7.62 -8.78 21.29
C LEU A 246 -7.22 -8.85 19.81
N HIS A 247 -8.15 -9.15 18.90
CA HIS A 247 -7.83 -9.51 17.52
C HIS A 247 -8.38 -8.54 16.48
N SER A 248 -9.43 -7.75 16.80
CA SER A 248 -9.99 -6.80 15.83
C SER A 248 -8.99 -5.72 15.42
N PRO A 249 -8.81 -5.46 14.13
CA PRO A 249 -8.02 -4.34 13.63
C PRO A 249 -8.67 -2.98 13.97
N ASP A 250 -10.01 -2.92 14.14
CA ASP A 250 -10.75 -1.69 14.41
C ASP A 250 -10.34 -1.02 15.73
N ILE A 251 -10.00 -1.80 16.75
CA ILE A 251 -9.51 -1.27 18.02
C ILE A 251 -8.18 -0.55 17.83
N LEU A 252 -7.28 -1.13 17.02
CA LEU A 252 -5.99 -0.50 16.70
C LEU A 252 -6.17 0.71 15.78
N TYR A 253 -7.10 0.64 14.83
CA TYR A 253 -7.50 1.76 13.98
C TYR A 253 -7.96 2.96 14.82
N MET A 254 -8.84 2.75 15.80
CA MET A 254 -9.28 3.81 16.71
C MET A 254 -8.14 4.38 17.56
N LYS A 255 -7.24 3.52 18.07
CA LYS A 255 -6.04 3.93 18.81
C LYS A 255 -5.12 4.76 17.91
N ARG A 256 -4.89 4.35 16.68
CA ARG A 256 -4.09 5.09 15.70
C ARG A 256 -4.71 6.44 15.39
N ARG A 257 -6.01 6.50 15.09
CA ARG A 257 -6.73 7.76 14.83
C ARG A 257 -6.64 8.74 16.00
N LYS A 258 -6.71 8.25 17.23
CA LYS A 258 -6.52 9.08 18.43
C LYS A 258 -5.11 9.69 18.44
N LEU A 259 -4.07 8.88 18.23
CA LEU A 259 -2.68 9.36 18.17
C LEU A 259 -2.44 10.35 17.03
N GLU A 260 -3.04 10.11 15.86
CA GLU A 260 -2.97 11.03 14.71
C GLU A 260 -3.68 12.37 15.03
N ALA A 261 -4.83 12.33 15.70
CA ALA A 261 -5.53 13.55 16.13
C ALA A 261 -4.72 14.35 17.17
N GLU A 262 -4.12 13.67 18.15
CA GLU A 262 -3.23 14.29 19.13
C GLU A 262 -1.99 14.93 18.44
N SER A 263 -1.44 14.24 17.43
CA SER A 263 -0.34 14.73 16.61
C SER A 263 -0.74 15.99 15.84
N ASN A 264 -1.92 16.01 15.22
CA ASN A 264 -2.45 17.16 14.48
C ASN A 264 -2.67 18.37 15.41
N VAL A 265 -3.18 18.14 16.62
CA VAL A 265 -3.32 19.19 17.64
C VAL A 265 -1.96 19.74 18.05
N ALA A 266 -0.97 18.87 18.26
CA ALA A 266 0.40 19.30 18.58
C ALA A 266 1.03 20.11 17.44
N GLN A 267 0.79 19.71 16.18
CA GLN A 267 1.25 20.44 14.99
C GLN A 267 0.57 21.81 14.88
N ALA A 268 -0.75 21.88 15.08
CA ALA A 268 -1.49 23.13 15.05
C ALA A 268 -1.00 24.11 16.13
N LYS A 269 -0.75 23.62 17.35
CA LYS A 269 -0.20 24.42 18.46
C LYS A 269 1.22 24.95 18.12
N ALA A 270 2.08 24.11 17.57
CA ALA A 270 3.43 24.53 17.16
C ALA A 270 3.40 25.57 16.03
N ASN A 271 2.46 25.45 15.10
CA ASN A 271 2.32 26.39 13.97
C ASN A 271 1.74 27.74 14.40
N ALA A 272 0.90 27.75 15.45
CA ALA A 272 0.30 28.96 16.01
C ALA A 272 1.20 29.68 17.05
N GLY A 273 2.28 29.01 17.49
CA GLY A 273 3.19 29.52 18.50
C GLY A 273 4.36 30.33 17.95
N LEU A 274 5.30 30.68 18.84
CA LEU A 274 6.56 31.33 18.49
C LEU A 274 7.41 30.39 17.63
N LYS A 275 7.94 30.91 16.54
CA LYS A 275 8.90 30.21 15.68
C LYS A 275 10.30 30.71 15.98
N ALA A 276 11.16 29.81 16.40
CA ALA A 276 12.58 30.08 16.59
C ALA A 276 13.39 28.85 16.16
N ASP A 277 14.37 29.08 15.31
CA ASP A 277 15.25 28.06 14.79
C ASP A 277 16.68 28.30 15.24
N LEU A 278 17.33 27.28 15.74
CA LEU A 278 18.72 27.27 16.14
C LEU A 278 19.55 26.65 15.02
N TYR A 279 20.54 27.38 14.55
CA TYR A 279 21.51 26.91 13.58
C TYR A 279 22.90 27.02 14.19
N LEU A 280 23.54 25.89 14.41
CA LEU A 280 24.92 25.81 14.83
C LEU A 280 25.75 25.29 13.66
N ARG A 281 26.85 25.92 13.36
CA ARG A 281 27.78 25.49 12.33
C ARG A 281 29.22 25.68 12.83
N PHE A 282 30.00 24.64 12.65
CA PHE A 282 31.44 24.66 12.91
C PHE A 282 32.14 24.00 11.73
N GLY A 283 33.12 24.72 11.14
CA GLY A 283 33.84 24.22 9.99
C GLY A 283 35.19 24.90 9.83
N LEU A 284 36.07 24.18 9.13
CA LEU A 284 37.37 24.66 8.71
C LEU A 284 37.32 24.95 7.22
N THR A 285 37.83 26.12 6.82
CA THR A 285 37.89 26.52 5.41
C THR A 285 39.32 26.94 5.10
N GLN A 286 39.85 26.41 4.00
CA GLN A 286 41.18 26.75 3.52
C GLN A 286 41.14 27.07 2.03
N THR A 287 41.86 28.11 1.63
CA THR A 287 41.99 28.50 0.22
C THR A 287 43.49 28.48 -0.15
N ALA A 288 43.79 27.87 -1.28
CA ALA A 288 45.17 27.78 -1.78
C ALA A 288 45.20 27.75 -3.30
N GLU A 289 46.34 28.10 -3.86
CA GLU A 289 46.57 28.04 -5.31
C GLU A 289 46.77 26.60 -5.81
N ASN A 290 47.25 25.70 -4.94
CA ASN A 290 47.48 24.30 -5.26
C ASN A 290 46.60 23.33 -4.43
N PHE A 291 46.13 22.26 -5.06
CA PHE A 291 45.30 21.25 -4.39
C PHE A 291 45.97 20.67 -3.14
N SER A 292 47.27 20.34 -3.20
CA SER A 292 47.96 19.69 -2.08
C SER A 292 48.12 20.62 -0.83
N SER A 293 48.10 21.93 -1.03
CA SER A 293 48.20 22.91 0.07
C SER A 293 46.86 23.25 0.71
N THR A 294 45.74 22.82 0.12
CA THR A 294 44.39 23.01 0.64
C THR A 294 44.01 22.03 1.79
N TYR A 295 44.83 21.00 2.04
CA TYR A 295 44.58 19.99 3.10
C TYR A 295 45.71 19.91 4.14
N ARG A 296 46.61 20.92 4.20
CA ARG A 296 47.66 21.00 5.19
C ARG A 296 47.30 21.83 6.43
#